data_bd52e45c31f353ed9f8d6af8d5804189
#
_entry.id   bd52e45c31f353ed9f8d6af8d5804189
#
_cell.length_a   1.000
_cell.length_b   1.000
_cell.length_c   1.000
_cell.angle_alpha   90.00
_cell.angle_beta   90.00
_cell.angle_gamma   90.00
#
_symmetry.space_group_name_H-M   'P 1'
#
loop_
_entity.id
_entity.type
_entity.pdbx_description
1 polymer ?
#
loop_
_entity_poly.entity_id
_entity_poly.type
_entity_poly.pdbx_seq_one_letter_code
_entity_poly.pdbx_strand_id
1 'polypeptide(L)'
;MTPPCDPLHSPRRNFSFGNGLFALLIPVVIVACAAAPHPQETTASSGSTEKRNGASSPDASATYHFMLGYQAELAQETERAITEYRAALKSDPSSVAVKARLASIYFGIGDLNSAAQYAEEVGESTEQDVQVLTQMAGILASAGKPDRAIRLLDQAIKREPERGETYFPKGIILLNQKQLAEAEQAVVQGLKYAPDSPIGHYYLGRISVEAQKYEQAVASFERAIAANPAFEPAYMAQATLHESRQEKDKAIAVLQNYLQRVNLHNKDVRQHLIQLYISTKDYAGGLAEVQKMLEDNPDDLDAQLRRALIYGEKKEYAKAIEQLNGILQVKPGELKVRDYLAYLYEESKEYPKAIEAYQLNIRHDPSYIDSHLHLGVLQYRIKAYSEAVAHLGEAIRLNPKQPEPYIVKGLAFLQMEQFESASQTFEEGLRYNPKNADLHFNLGTAYDKLDRFDDVVRAMEAALSLDPHHADALNYLGYSYAERGIKIDQALSLTKQAVALKPENGYFVDSLGWAFYKSGMLSEALTELKKAVSLAGDDPVIYEHLGEIYWKQQQIPEAREAWIRSIALDPKNSKLIERFKAQGMGDPLQDDRVRQALQRVSERVGPPSANP
;
A
#
# COMPACT_ATOMS: atom_id res chain seq x y z
N MET A 1 27.11 13.72 22.73
CA MET A 1 25.80 13.93 22.09
C MET A 1 25.86 13.31 20.73
N THR A 2 25.15 12.21 20.52
CA THR A 2 25.04 11.62 19.19
C THR A 2 24.50 12.65 18.23
N PRO A 3 25.07 12.85 17.01
CA PRO A 3 24.36 13.59 15.99
C PRO A 3 22.99 12.93 15.80
N PRO A 4 21.91 13.69 15.60
CA PRO A 4 20.62 13.09 15.33
C PRO A 4 20.80 12.14 14.15
N CYS A 5 20.48 10.85 14.36
CA CYS A 5 20.30 9.92 13.26
C CYS A 5 19.40 10.64 12.25
N ASP A 6 19.82 10.72 11.01
CA ASP A 6 18.99 11.31 9.96
C ASP A 6 17.74 10.43 9.82
N PRO A 7 16.59 10.80 10.42
CA PRO A 7 15.36 9.99 10.37
C PRO A 7 14.74 10.01 8.99
N LEU A 8 15.36 10.75 8.07
CA LEU A 8 14.97 10.93 6.69
C LEU A 8 15.79 10.06 5.72
N HIS A 9 16.30 8.90 6.17
CA HIS A 9 16.61 7.84 5.22
C HIS A 9 15.30 7.47 4.53
N SER A 10 15.07 8.12 3.38
CA SER A 10 13.83 8.14 2.65
C SER A 10 13.21 6.76 2.57
N PRO A 11 12.03 6.52 3.16
CA PRO A 11 11.14 5.55 2.59
C PRO A 11 10.97 6.01 1.13
N ARG A 12 11.21 5.12 0.15
CA ARG A 12 10.96 5.41 -1.25
C ARG A 12 9.59 6.06 -1.32
N ARG A 13 9.53 7.33 -1.71
CA ARG A 13 8.25 8.03 -1.86
C ARG A 13 7.44 7.20 -2.85
N ASN A 14 6.43 6.48 -2.37
CA ASN A 14 5.53 5.73 -3.21
C ASN A 14 4.62 6.74 -3.90
N PHE A 15 5.06 7.23 -5.06
CA PHE A 15 4.16 7.93 -5.97
C PHE A 15 3.19 6.91 -6.55
N SER A 16 2.13 6.61 -5.77
CA SER A 16 1.01 5.80 -6.23
C SER A 16 0.10 6.69 -7.07
N PHE A 17 0.32 6.65 -8.38
CA PHE A 17 -0.66 7.17 -9.34
C PHE A 17 -1.76 6.10 -9.49
N GLY A 18 -2.73 6.16 -8.59
CA GLY A 18 -4.04 5.54 -8.70
C GLY A 18 -4.12 4.13 -9.32
N ASN A 19 -3.50 3.15 -8.68
CA ASN A 19 -4.02 1.80 -8.74
C ASN A 19 -4.69 1.53 -7.38
N GLY A 20 -6.01 1.82 -7.31
CA GLY A 20 -6.82 1.19 -6.30
C GLY A 20 -6.50 -0.31 -6.34
N LEU A 21 -6.17 -0.89 -5.18
CA LEU A 21 -6.19 -2.33 -5.02
C LEU A 21 -7.50 -2.80 -5.65
N PHE A 22 -7.40 -3.45 -6.80
CA PHE A 22 -8.44 -4.29 -7.30
C PHE A 22 -8.55 -5.48 -6.33
N ALA A 23 -9.23 -5.27 -5.21
CA ALA A 23 -10.00 -6.34 -4.64
C ALA A 23 -11.01 -6.68 -5.75
N LEU A 24 -10.67 -7.67 -6.57
CA LEU A 24 -11.58 -8.29 -7.52
C LEU A 24 -12.69 -9.01 -6.73
N LEU A 25 -13.56 -8.22 -6.08
CA LEU A 25 -14.95 -8.55 -5.94
C LEU A 25 -15.54 -8.34 -7.34
N ILE A 26 -15.29 -9.31 -8.24
CA ILE A 26 -16.11 -9.45 -9.42
C ILE A 26 -17.51 -9.78 -8.87
N PRO A 27 -18.51 -8.89 -9.00
CA PRO A 27 -19.87 -9.33 -8.77
C PRO A 27 -20.06 -10.51 -9.72
N VAL A 28 -20.63 -11.60 -9.19
CA VAL A 28 -21.01 -12.76 -9.99
C VAL A 28 -22.13 -12.29 -10.91
N VAL A 29 -21.75 -11.63 -12.00
CA VAL A 29 -22.64 -11.44 -13.14
C VAL A 29 -22.63 -12.77 -13.86
N ILE A 30 -23.54 -13.66 -13.48
CA ILE A 30 -23.92 -14.78 -14.31
C ILE A 30 -24.65 -14.14 -15.50
N VAL A 31 -23.87 -13.71 -16.51
CA VAL A 31 -24.42 -13.42 -17.81
C VAL A 31 -24.80 -14.75 -18.43
N ALA A 32 -25.99 -15.21 -18.10
CA ALA A 32 -26.66 -16.21 -18.90
C ALA A 32 -27.02 -15.52 -20.23
N CYS A 33 -26.19 -15.71 -21.25
CA CYS A 33 -26.65 -15.48 -22.62
C CYS A 33 -27.80 -16.47 -22.89
N ALA A 34 -29.00 -16.08 -22.51
CA ALA A 34 -30.20 -16.76 -22.93
C ALA A 34 -30.45 -16.39 -24.39
N ALA A 35 -30.00 -17.24 -25.31
CA ALA A 35 -30.60 -17.27 -26.64
C ALA A 35 -32.08 -17.57 -26.44
N ALA A 36 -32.95 -16.61 -26.81
CA ALA A 36 -34.39 -16.82 -26.79
C ALA A 36 -34.74 -18.01 -27.69
N PRO A 37 -35.54 -18.97 -27.24
CA PRO A 37 -36.03 -20.00 -28.13
C PRO A 37 -36.94 -19.35 -29.19
N HIS A 38 -36.59 -19.57 -30.44
CA HIS A 38 -37.49 -19.22 -31.55
C HIS A 38 -38.81 -20.00 -31.39
N PRO A 39 -39.98 -19.35 -31.50
CA PRO A 39 -41.22 -20.07 -31.52
C PRO A 39 -41.31 -20.92 -32.79
N GLN A 40 -41.49 -22.23 -32.65
CA GLN A 40 -41.82 -23.10 -33.76
C GLN A 40 -43.22 -22.69 -34.28
N GLU A 41 -43.27 -22.37 -35.57
CA GLU A 41 -44.55 -22.19 -36.29
C GLU A 41 -45.33 -23.48 -36.28
N THR A 42 -46.39 -23.54 -35.44
CA THR A 42 -47.44 -24.54 -35.60
C THR A 42 -48.45 -24.02 -36.58
N THR A 43 -48.54 -24.68 -37.75
CA THR A 43 -49.54 -24.45 -38.79
C THR A 43 -50.95 -24.61 -38.20
N ALA A 44 -51.67 -23.52 -38.13
CA ALA A 44 -53.07 -23.53 -37.71
C ALA A 44 -53.93 -24.06 -38.84
N SER A 45 -54.64 -25.15 -38.57
CA SER A 45 -55.75 -25.69 -39.35
C SER A 45 -56.98 -24.78 -39.19
N SER A 46 -57.52 -24.36 -40.31
CA SER A 46 -58.77 -23.59 -40.41
C SER A 46 -59.97 -24.40 -39.94
N GLY A 47 -60.72 -23.88 -38.96
CA GLY A 47 -61.98 -24.48 -38.50
C GLY A 47 -62.88 -23.48 -37.77
N SER A 48 -63.88 -23.03 -38.48
CA SER A 48 -65.23 -22.54 -38.03
C SER A 48 -65.35 -21.43 -36.97
N THR A 49 -65.89 -20.33 -37.45
CA THR A 49 -66.49 -19.21 -36.69
C THR A 49 -67.64 -19.64 -35.83
N GLU A 50 -67.50 -19.60 -34.50
CA GLU A 50 -68.57 -19.45 -33.56
C GLU A 50 -68.44 -18.13 -32.77
N LYS A 51 -69.38 -17.25 -32.90
CA LYS A 51 -69.53 -16.05 -32.06
C LYS A 51 -69.81 -16.49 -30.61
N ARG A 52 -68.82 -16.32 -29.70
CA ARG A 52 -69.04 -16.37 -28.26
C ARG A 52 -69.06 -14.94 -27.69
N ASN A 53 -70.13 -14.61 -27.03
CA ASN A 53 -70.32 -13.37 -26.27
C ASN A 53 -69.32 -13.20 -25.14
N GLY A 54 -68.85 -11.98 -24.98
CA GLY A 54 -67.90 -11.50 -24.07
C GLY A 54 -68.04 -11.88 -22.61
N ALA A 55 -67.20 -12.75 -22.19
CA ALA A 55 -66.49 -12.75 -20.92
C ALA A 55 -65.12 -13.32 -21.28
N SER A 56 -64.04 -12.46 -21.28
CA SER A 56 -62.69 -12.97 -21.47
C SER A 56 -62.41 -13.98 -20.35
N SER A 57 -62.12 -15.23 -20.72
CA SER A 57 -61.67 -16.22 -19.74
C SER A 57 -60.45 -15.64 -19.01
N PRO A 58 -60.23 -15.92 -17.70
CA PRO A 58 -59.06 -15.44 -16.98
C PRO A 58 -57.75 -15.74 -17.72
N ASP A 59 -57.70 -16.82 -18.45
CA ASP A 59 -56.56 -17.29 -19.26
C ASP A 59 -56.26 -16.35 -20.45
N ALA A 60 -57.30 -15.86 -21.15
CA ALA A 60 -57.13 -14.93 -22.28
C ALA A 60 -56.60 -13.55 -21.83
N SER A 61 -57.02 -13.08 -20.64
CA SER A 61 -56.51 -11.81 -20.07
C SER A 61 -55.06 -11.93 -19.59
N ALA A 62 -54.71 -13.04 -18.95
CA ALA A 62 -53.34 -13.30 -18.52
C ALA A 62 -52.38 -13.35 -19.72
N THR A 63 -52.74 -14.08 -20.77
CA THR A 63 -51.93 -14.18 -22.00
C THR A 63 -51.81 -12.81 -22.69
N TYR A 64 -52.86 -12.00 -22.75
CA TYR A 64 -52.81 -10.67 -23.34
C TYR A 64 -51.80 -9.76 -22.62
N HIS A 65 -51.89 -9.67 -21.28
CA HIS A 65 -50.96 -8.86 -20.49
C HIS A 65 -49.54 -9.41 -20.52
N PHE A 66 -49.37 -10.73 -20.57
CA PHE A 66 -48.06 -11.34 -20.78
C PHE A 66 -47.38 -10.87 -22.09
N MET A 67 -48.15 -10.89 -23.19
CA MET A 67 -47.64 -10.46 -24.51
C MET A 67 -47.30 -8.97 -24.53
N LEU A 68 -48.10 -8.11 -23.87
CA LEU A 68 -47.80 -6.69 -23.75
C LEU A 68 -46.56 -6.45 -22.88
N GLY A 69 -46.40 -7.19 -21.78
CA GLY A 69 -45.22 -7.15 -20.92
C GLY A 69 -43.98 -7.57 -21.68
N TYR A 70 -44.05 -8.65 -22.46
CA TYR A 70 -42.94 -9.12 -23.28
C TYR A 70 -42.58 -8.13 -24.40
N GLN A 71 -43.55 -7.50 -25.03
CA GLN A 71 -43.32 -6.45 -26.02
C GLN A 71 -42.63 -5.22 -25.39
N ALA A 72 -43.07 -4.81 -24.20
CA ALA A 72 -42.45 -3.71 -23.44
C ALA A 72 -41.00 -4.06 -23.02
N GLU A 73 -40.75 -5.30 -22.60
CA GLU A 73 -39.41 -5.80 -22.28
C GLU A 73 -38.49 -5.71 -23.50
N LEU A 74 -38.91 -6.15 -24.68
CA LEU A 74 -38.17 -6.03 -25.93
C LEU A 74 -37.91 -4.57 -26.33
N ALA A 75 -38.85 -3.66 -26.02
CA ALA A 75 -38.71 -2.22 -26.24
C ALA A 75 -37.88 -1.51 -25.15
N GLN A 76 -37.40 -2.23 -24.15
CA GLN A 76 -36.66 -1.70 -22.97
C GLN A 76 -37.54 -0.72 -22.13
N GLU A 77 -38.85 -0.84 -22.21
CA GLU A 77 -39.82 -0.07 -21.42
C GLU A 77 -40.08 -0.76 -20.08
N THR A 78 -39.09 -0.75 -19.19
CA THR A 78 -39.04 -1.59 -17.97
C THR A 78 -40.26 -1.41 -17.06
N GLU A 79 -40.68 -0.16 -16.77
CA GLU A 79 -41.81 0.13 -15.91
C GLU A 79 -43.14 -0.40 -16.50
N ARG A 80 -43.28 -0.29 -17.81
CA ARG A 80 -44.43 -0.83 -18.54
C ARG A 80 -44.42 -2.36 -18.51
N ALA A 81 -43.27 -2.99 -18.72
CA ALA A 81 -43.13 -4.43 -18.62
C ALA A 81 -43.56 -4.95 -17.24
N ILE A 82 -43.09 -4.32 -16.16
CA ILE A 82 -43.47 -4.65 -14.77
C ILE A 82 -44.98 -4.51 -14.59
N THR A 83 -45.55 -3.41 -15.08
CA THR A 83 -47.00 -3.12 -14.94
C THR A 83 -47.85 -4.21 -15.62
N GLU A 84 -47.52 -4.54 -16.84
CA GLU A 84 -48.22 -5.55 -17.64
C GLU A 84 -48.05 -6.96 -17.07
N TYR A 85 -46.82 -7.34 -16.67
CA TYR A 85 -46.59 -8.63 -16.02
C TYR A 85 -47.34 -8.75 -14.68
N ARG A 86 -47.40 -7.69 -13.87
CA ARG A 86 -48.25 -7.67 -12.66
C ARG A 86 -49.76 -7.80 -12.97
N ALA A 87 -50.21 -7.21 -14.09
CA ALA A 87 -51.60 -7.38 -14.55
C ALA A 87 -51.84 -8.84 -14.99
N ALA A 88 -50.90 -9.47 -15.66
CA ALA A 88 -50.96 -10.89 -15.99
C ALA A 88 -51.10 -11.77 -14.74
N LEU A 89 -50.29 -11.49 -13.67
CA LEU A 89 -50.39 -12.23 -12.39
C LEU A 89 -51.71 -12.01 -11.64
N LYS A 90 -52.42 -10.88 -11.85
CA LYS A 90 -53.76 -10.71 -11.28
C LYS A 90 -54.79 -11.67 -11.92
N SER A 91 -54.61 -11.99 -13.19
CA SER A 91 -55.46 -12.92 -13.93
C SER A 91 -55.05 -14.39 -13.76
N ASP A 92 -53.73 -14.65 -13.64
CA ASP A 92 -53.17 -15.96 -13.33
C ASP A 92 -52.06 -15.84 -12.29
N PRO A 93 -52.39 -15.90 -10.99
CA PRO A 93 -51.41 -15.82 -9.90
C PRO A 93 -50.40 -16.99 -9.87
N SER A 94 -50.71 -18.08 -10.57
CA SER A 94 -49.89 -19.29 -10.61
C SER A 94 -48.79 -19.25 -11.70
N SER A 95 -48.84 -18.27 -12.62
CA SER A 95 -47.96 -18.22 -13.78
C SER A 95 -46.50 -18.08 -13.40
N VAL A 96 -45.80 -19.18 -13.52
CA VAL A 96 -44.37 -19.27 -13.24
C VAL A 96 -43.53 -18.50 -14.25
N ALA A 97 -43.93 -18.50 -15.51
CA ALA A 97 -43.25 -17.77 -16.56
C ALA A 97 -43.23 -16.26 -16.30
N VAL A 98 -44.37 -15.70 -15.85
CA VAL A 98 -44.48 -14.27 -15.50
C VAL A 98 -43.63 -13.95 -14.27
N LYS A 99 -43.67 -14.80 -13.23
CA LYS A 99 -42.84 -14.63 -12.02
C LYS A 99 -41.37 -14.66 -12.34
N ALA A 100 -40.92 -15.58 -13.19
CA ALA A 100 -39.51 -15.68 -13.61
C ALA A 100 -39.06 -14.42 -14.38
N ARG A 101 -39.93 -13.86 -15.25
CA ARG A 101 -39.65 -12.59 -15.94
C ARG A 101 -39.51 -11.44 -14.96
N LEU A 102 -40.46 -11.30 -14.03
CA LEU A 102 -40.43 -10.26 -13.00
C LEU A 102 -39.17 -10.40 -12.11
N ALA A 103 -38.80 -11.61 -11.68
CA ALA A 103 -37.58 -11.84 -10.93
C ALA A 103 -36.34 -11.32 -11.69
N SER A 104 -36.26 -11.61 -12.98
CA SER A 104 -35.14 -11.18 -13.83
C SER A 104 -35.13 -9.67 -14.04
N ILE A 105 -36.31 -9.04 -14.26
CA ILE A 105 -36.40 -7.59 -14.43
C ILE A 105 -36.05 -6.85 -13.15
N TYR A 106 -36.57 -7.28 -11.98
CA TYR A 106 -36.22 -6.67 -10.70
C TYR A 106 -34.76 -6.82 -10.37
N PHE A 107 -34.17 -7.98 -10.71
CA PHE A 107 -32.71 -8.17 -10.60
C PHE A 107 -31.93 -7.18 -11.47
N GLY A 108 -32.37 -6.98 -12.73
CA GLY A 108 -31.73 -6.06 -13.68
C GLY A 108 -31.76 -4.59 -13.23
N ILE A 109 -32.80 -4.16 -12.52
CA ILE A 109 -32.91 -2.79 -11.96
C ILE A 109 -32.34 -2.66 -10.54
N GLY A 110 -31.79 -3.75 -9.97
CA GLY A 110 -31.15 -3.74 -8.65
C GLY A 110 -32.11 -3.88 -7.45
N ASP A 111 -33.44 -4.09 -7.68
CA ASP A 111 -34.38 -4.43 -6.61
C ASP A 111 -34.25 -5.91 -6.23
N LEU A 112 -33.19 -6.21 -5.46
CA LEU A 112 -32.87 -7.57 -5.03
C LEU A 112 -33.95 -8.19 -4.14
N ASN A 113 -34.70 -7.39 -3.41
CA ASN A 113 -35.77 -7.90 -2.55
C ASN A 113 -36.94 -8.45 -3.36
N SER A 114 -37.49 -7.65 -4.29
CA SER A 114 -38.53 -8.10 -5.19
C SER A 114 -38.08 -9.24 -6.10
N ALA A 115 -36.85 -9.17 -6.62
CA ALA A 115 -36.24 -10.24 -7.41
C ALA A 115 -36.22 -11.57 -6.64
N ALA A 116 -35.73 -11.55 -5.38
CA ALA A 116 -35.67 -12.74 -4.54
C ALA A 116 -37.05 -13.30 -4.17
N GLN A 117 -38.04 -12.41 -3.91
CA GLN A 117 -39.39 -12.85 -3.63
C GLN A 117 -39.94 -13.67 -4.80
N TYR A 118 -39.94 -13.12 -6.02
CA TYR A 118 -40.44 -13.82 -7.19
C TYR A 118 -39.61 -15.08 -7.52
N ALA A 119 -38.30 -15.05 -7.31
CA ALA A 119 -37.44 -16.21 -7.51
C ALA A 119 -37.78 -17.36 -6.54
N GLU A 120 -38.14 -17.07 -5.29
CA GLU A 120 -38.61 -18.07 -4.32
C GLU A 120 -39.95 -18.67 -4.75
N GLU A 121 -40.91 -17.84 -5.14
CA GLU A 121 -42.21 -18.29 -5.63
C GLU A 121 -42.09 -19.18 -6.87
N VAL A 122 -41.15 -18.86 -7.76
CA VAL A 122 -40.79 -19.71 -8.90
C VAL A 122 -40.25 -21.05 -8.42
N GLY A 123 -39.34 -21.07 -7.44
CA GLY A 123 -38.72 -22.28 -6.92
C GLY A 123 -39.67 -23.26 -6.20
N GLU A 124 -40.82 -22.79 -5.72
CA GLU A 124 -41.86 -23.62 -5.07
C GLU A 124 -42.72 -24.42 -6.05
N SER A 125 -42.71 -24.09 -7.34
CA SER A 125 -43.49 -24.79 -8.35
C SER A 125 -42.85 -26.12 -8.75
N THR A 126 -43.67 -27.11 -9.08
CA THR A 126 -43.24 -28.48 -9.42
C THR A 126 -42.86 -28.69 -10.89
N GLU A 127 -43.17 -27.76 -11.78
CA GLU A 127 -43.02 -27.91 -13.24
C GLU A 127 -41.96 -26.93 -13.82
N GLN A 128 -40.71 -26.98 -13.31
CA GLN A 128 -39.69 -26.04 -13.72
C GLN A 128 -38.65 -26.66 -14.65
N ASP A 129 -38.26 -25.87 -15.66
CA ASP A 129 -37.07 -26.14 -16.46
C ASP A 129 -35.80 -25.93 -15.60
N VAL A 130 -34.80 -26.78 -15.78
CA VAL A 130 -33.49 -26.69 -15.09
C VAL A 130 -32.82 -25.34 -15.30
N GLN A 131 -32.98 -24.75 -16.48
CA GLN A 131 -32.42 -23.44 -16.79
C GLN A 131 -33.07 -22.33 -15.94
N VAL A 132 -34.41 -22.36 -15.79
CA VAL A 132 -35.13 -21.42 -14.93
C VAL A 132 -34.70 -21.57 -13.47
N LEU A 133 -34.63 -22.81 -12.95
CA LEU A 133 -34.16 -23.06 -11.59
C LEU A 133 -32.75 -22.53 -11.36
N THR A 134 -31.84 -22.73 -12.31
CA THR A 134 -30.46 -22.25 -12.23
C THR A 134 -30.41 -20.71 -12.23
N GLN A 135 -31.24 -20.05 -13.06
CA GLN A 135 -31.32 -18.60 -13.11
C GLN A 135 -31.87 -18.04 -11.79
N MET A 136 -32.95 -18.59 -11.27
CA MET A 136 -33.54 -18.17 -9.99
C MET A 136 -32.56 -18.37 -8.82
N ALA A 137 -31.81 -19.47 -8.83
CA ALA A 137 -30.74 -19.68 -7.85
C ALA A 137 -29.67 -18.58 -7.90
N GLY A 138 -29.27 -18.13 -9.10
CA GLY A 138 -28.35 -17.01 -9.26
C GLY A 138 -28.88 -15.70 -8.65
N ILE A 139 -30.16 -15.40 -8.87
CA ILE A 139 -30.85 -14.23 -8.27
C ILE A 139 -30.86 -14.33 -6.74
N LEU A 140 -31.24 -15.49 -6.19
CA LEU A 140 -31.26 -15.72 -4.74
C LEU A 140 -29.89 -15.61 -4.11
N ALA A 141 -28.85 -16.13 -4.75
CA ALA A 141 -27.47 -16.01 -4.26
C ALA A 141 -27.02 -14.54 -4.21
N SER A 142 -27.32 -13.78 -5.26
CA SER A 142 -27.03 -12.34 -5.33
C SER A 142 -27.82 -11.50 -4.32
N ALA A 143 -29.02 -11.95 -3.96
CA ALA A 143 -29.87 -11.34 -2.93
C ALA A 143 -29.50 -11.79 -1.49
N GLY A 144 -28.36 -12.45 -1.29
CA GLY A 144 -27.89 -12.89 0.04
C GLY A 144 -28.68 -14.08 0.63
N LYS A 145 -29.32 -14.90 -0.22
CA LYS A 145 -30.06 -16.11 0.19
C LYS A 145 -29.40 -17.40 -0.34
N PRO A 146 -28.11 -17.65 -0.02
CA PRO A 146 -27.33 -18.74 -0.63
C PRO A 146 -27.91 -20.12 -0.36
N ASP A 147 -28.44 -20.40 0.83
CA ASP A 147 -28.99 -21.70 1.16
C ASP A 147 -30.26 -22.04 0.35
N ARG A 148 -31.05 -21.01 0.01
CA ARG A 148 -32.20 -21.18 -0.87
C ARG A 148 -31.76 -21.40 -2.32
N ALA A 149 -30.72 -20.69 -2.76
CA ALA A 149 -30.12 -20.89 -4.07
C ALA A 149 -29.57 -22.32 -4.23
N ILE A 150 -28.85 -22.85 -3.24
CA ILE A 150 -28.34 -24.22 -3.25
C ILE A 150 -29.48 -25.23 -3.36
N ARG A 151 -30.60 -25.03 -2.63
CA ARG A 151 -31.76 -25.94 -2.74
C ARG A 151 -32.36 -25.98 -4.16
N LEU A 152 -32.44 -24.83 -4.84
CA LEU A 152 -32.93 -24.79 -6.23
C LEU A 152 -31.96 -25.50 -7.18
N LEU A 153 -30.64 -25.33 -6.98
CA LEU A 153 -29.63 -26.03 -7.77
C LEU A 153 -29.66 -27.53 -7.51
N ASP A 154 -29.92 -27.97 -6.28
CA ASP A 154 -30.10 -29.39 -5.98
C ASP A 154 -31.34 -30.00 -6.66
N GLN A 155 -32.43 -29.22 -6.75
CA GLN A 155 -33.62 -29.62 -7.53
C GLN A 155 -33.28 -29.72 -9.02
N ALA A 156 -32.55 -28.74 -9.57
CA ALA A 156 -32.13 -28.71 -10.96
C ALA A 156 -31.23 -29.94 -11.29
N ILE A 157 -30.22 -30.21 -10.44
CA ILE A 157 -29.31 -31.34 -10.56
C ILE A 157 -30.07 -32.67 -10.47
N LYS A 158 -31.06 -32.77 -9.58
CA LYS A 158 -31.87 -34.01 -9.46
C LYS A 158 -32.69 -34.31 -10.73
N ARG A 159 -33.10 -33.28 -11.46
CA ARG A 159 -33.85 -33.44 -12.72
C ARG A 159 -32.96 -33.82 -13.90
N GLU A 160 -31.84 -33.12 -14.06
CA GLU A 160 -30.87 -33.33 -15.11
C GLU A 160 -29.46 -33.57 -14.51
N PRO A 161 -29.18 -34.78 -13.96
CA PRO A 161 -27.92 -35.04 -13.27
C PRO A 161 -26.68 -34.97 -14.16
N GLU A 162 -26.86 -35.14 -15.47
CA GLU A 162 -25.76 -35.12 -16.45
C GLU A 162 -25.49 -33.74 -17.03
N ARG A 163 -26.25 -32.71 -16.61
CA ARG A 163 -26.03 -31.35 -17.04
C ARG A 163 -24.95 -30.66 -16.18
N GLY A 164 -23.71 -30.76 -16.64
CA GLY A 164 -22.52 -30.29 -15.89
C GLY A 164 -22.57 -28.82 -15.48
N GLU A 165 -23.14 -27.98 -16.32
CA GLU A 165 -23.21 -26.52 -16.09
C GLU A 165 -24.02 -26.15 -14.84
N THR A 166 -24.96 -27.00 -14.40
CA THR A 166 -25.78 -26.75 -13.20
C THR A 166 -25.00 -26.86 -11.90
N TYR A 167 -23.91 -27.62 -11.89
CA TYR A 167 -23.06 -27.81 -10.70
C TYR A 167 -22.15 -26.62 -10.42
N PHE A 168 -21.75 -25.87 -11.44
CA PHE A 168 -20.78 -24.76 -11.26
C PHE A 168 -21.34 -23.63 -10.39
N PRO A 169 -22.58 -23.11 -10.60
CA PRO A 169 -23.18 -22.13 -9.70
C PRO A 169 -23.26 -22.61 -8.25
N LYS A 170 -23.57 -23.90 -8.01
CA LYS A 170 -23.54 -24.48 -6.67
C LYS A 170 -22.14 -24.40 -6.06
N GLY A 171 -21.12 -24.82 -6.80
CA GLY A 171 -19.71 -24.71 -6.37
C GLY A 171 -19.29 -23.28 -6.07
N ILE A 172 -19.74 -22.30 -6.87
CA ILE A 172 -19.46 -20.88 -6.66
C ILE A 172 -20.06 -20.37 -5.33
N ILE A 173 -21.32 -20.72 -5.08
CA ILE A 173 -22.01 -20.31 -3.85
C ILE A 173 -21.31 -20.92 -2.63
N LEU A 174 -20.97 -22.21 -2.68
CA LEU A 174 -20.26 -22.91 -1.60
C LEU A 174 -18.85 -22.33 -1.37
N LEU A 175 -18.13 -21.95 -2.44
CA LEU A 175 -16.84 -21.26 -2.33
C LEU A 175 -16.99 -19.93 -1.58
N ASN A 176 -18.01 -19.14 -1.92
CA ASN A 176 -18.27 -17.87 -1.25
C ASN A 176 -18.66 -18.06 0.23
N GLN A 177 -19.26 -19.17 0.59
CA GLN A 177 -19.52 -19.58 1.99
C GLN A 177 -18.31 -20.23 2.68
N LYS A 178 -17.15 -20.31 2.00
CA LYS A 178 -15.92 -20.98 2.49
C LYS A 178 -16.07 -22.49 2.76
N GLN A 179 -17.08 -23.12 2.18
CA GLN A 179 -17.30 -24.57 2.22
C GLN A 179 -16.49 -25.24 1.11
N LEU A 180 -15.15 -25.26 1.29
CA LEU A 180 -14.22 -25.59 0.19
C LEU A 180 -14.35 -27.03 -0.30
N ALA A 181 -14.59 -27.99 0.61
CA ALA A 181 -14.70 -29.41 0.25
C ALA A 181 -15.95 -29.69 -0.61
N GLU A 182 -17.08 -29.12 -0.21
CA GLU A 182 -18.34 -29.25 -0.92
C GLU A 182 -18.31 -28.49 -2.26
N ALA A 183 -17.63 -27.34 -2.28
CA ALA A 183 -17.41 -26.56 -3.50
C ALA A 183 -16.57 -27.35 -4.52
N GLU A 184 -15.45 -27.96 -4.07
CA GLU A 184 -14.59 -28.81 -4.91
C GLU A 184 -15.39 -30.01 -5.46
N GLN A 185 -16.14 -30.71 -4.59
CA GLN A 185 -16.97 -31.82 -5.00
C GLN A 185 -18.00 -31.43 -6.06
N ALA A 186 -18.70 -30.33 -5.88
CA ALA A 186 -19.70 -29.85 -6.83
C ALA A 186 -19.05 -29.53 -8.19
N VAL A 187 -17.96 -28.76 -8.21
CA VAL A 187 -17.28 -28.37 -9.46
C VAL A 187 -16.69 -29.59 -10.17
N VAL A 188 -16.06 -30.52 -9.44
CA VAL A 188 -15.49 -31.76 -10.02
C VAL A 188 -16.60 -32.61 -10.62
N GLN A 189 -17.76 -32.73 -9.96
CA GLN A 189 -18.90 -33.45 -10.52
C GLN A 189 -19.42 -32.79 -11.80
N GLY A 190 -19.47 -31.43 -11.83
CA GLY A 190 -19.84 -30.71 -13.05
C GLY A 190 -18.85 -30.97 -14.20
N LEU A 191 -17.55 -30.97 -13.92
CA LEU A 191 -16.50 -31.24 -14.90
C LEU A 191 -16.50 -32.68 -15.40
N LYS A 192 -17.07 -33.64 -14.66
CA LYS A 192 -17.27 -35.00 -15.16
C LYS A 192 -18.21 -35.03 -16.38
N TYR A 193 -19.21 -34.15 -16.39
CA TYR A 193 -20.20 -34.08 -17.47
C TYR A 193 -19.90 -32.97 -18.50
N ALA A 194 -19.14 -31.95 -18.10
CA ALA A 194 -18.69 -30.86 -18.97
C ALA A 194 -17.15 -30.70 -18.85
N PRO A 195 -16.34 -31.63 -19.35
CA PRO A 195 -14.90 -31.71 -19.10
C PRO A 195 -14.12 -30.52 -19.68
N ASP A 196 -14.64 -29.89 -20.74
CA ASP A 196 -13.99 -28.76 -21.42
C ASP A 196 -14.59 -27.41 -21.00
N SER A 197 -15.27 -27.35 -19.83
CA SER A 197 -15.82 -26.10 -19.35
C SER A 197 -14.74 -25.14 -18.81
N PRO A 198 -14.48 -23.99 -19.46
CA PRO A 198 -13.51 -23.01 -18.95
C PRO A 198 -13.90 -22.49 -17.56
N ILE A 199 -15.21 -22.27 -17.35
CA ILE A 199 -15.77 -21.80 -16.08
C ILE A 199 -15.54 -22.83 -14.98
N GLY A 200 -15.80 -24.12 -15.27
CA GLY A 200 -15.59 -25.21 -14.33
C GLY A 200 -14.13 -25.29 -13.88
N HIS A 201 -13.20 -25.31 -14.81
CA HIS A 201 -11.76 -25.34 -14.50
C HIS A 201 -11.30 -24.07 -13.77
N TYR A 202 -11.80 -22.89 -14.14
CA TYR A 202 -11.47 -21.64 -13.46
C TYR A 202 -11.89 -21.68 -11.98
N TYR A 203 -13.13 -22.10 -11.68
CA TYR A 203 -13.58 -22.18 -10.29
C TYR A 203 -12.90 -23.29 -9.51
N LEU A 204 -12.54 -24.42 -10.13
CA LEU A 204 -11.69 -25.42 -9.50
C LEU A 204 -10.32 -24.84 -9.12
N GLY A 205 -9.74 -24.02 -9.99
CA GLY A 205 -8.51 -23.28 -9.70
C GLY A 205 -8.67 -22.33 -8.52
N ARG A 206 -9.75 -21.54 -8.48
CA ARG A 206 -10.04 -20.63 -7.36
C ARG A 206 -10.25 -21.36 -6.04
N ILE A 207 -10.99 -22.47 -6.03
CA ILE A 207 -11.16 -23.32 -4.85
C ILE A 207 -9.80 -23.86 -4.39
N SER A 208 -8.95 -24.28 -5.31
CA SER A 208 -7.60 -24.77 -5.01
C SER A 208 -6.70 -23.68 -4.41
N VAL A 209 -6.83 -22.41 -4.85
CA VAL A 209 -6.13 -21.27 -4.24
C VAL A 209 -6.55 -21.07 -2.78
N GLU A 210 -7.86 -21.03 -2.51
CA GLU A 210 -8.40 -20.89 -1.15
C GLU A 210 -8.01 -22.09 -0.24
N ALA A 211 -7.89 -23.28 -0.82
CA ALA A 211 -7.42 -24.47 -0.13
C ALA A 211 -5.88 -24.57 -0.04
N GLN A 212 -5.14 -23.56 -0.51
CA GLN A 212 -3.67 -23.49 -0.57
C GLN A 212 -3.03 -24.64 -1.40
N LYS A 213 -3.78 -25.24 -2.33
CA LYS A 213 -3.31 -26.27 -3.26
C LYS A 213 -2.82 -25.61 -4.55
N TYR A 214 -1.72 -24.85 -4.47
CA TYR A 214 -1.32 -23.91 -5.51
C TYR A 214 -0.95 -24.55 -6.85
N GLU A 215 -0.30 -25.71 -6.85
CA GLU A 215 0.04 -26.44 -8.08
C GLU A 215 -1.20 -26.94 -8.80
N GLN A 216 -2.22 -27.38 -8.06
CA GLN A 216 -3.52 -27.76 -8.62
C GLN A 216 -4.28 -26.55 -9.17
N ALA A 217 -4.15 -25.40 -8.51
CA ALA A 217 -4.74 -24.15 -8.98
C ALA A 217 -4.17 -23.73 -10.33
N VAL A 218 -2.83 -23.73 -10.48
CA VAL A 218 -2.15 -23.43 -11.75
C VAL A 218 -2.63 -24.37 -12.85
N ALA A 219 -2.59 -25.69 -12.61
CA ALA A 219 -3.04 -26.68 -13.60
C ALA A 219 -4.53 -26.50 -13.99
N SER A 220 -5.37 -26.08 -13.05
CA SER A 220 -6.78 -25.82 -13.33
C SER A 220 -6.97 -24.55 -14.18
N PHE A 221 -6.24 -23.47 -13.90
CA PHE A 221 -6.26 -22.27 -14.74
C PHE A 221 -5.71 -22.53 -16.15
N GLU A 222 -4.65 -23.34 -16.28
CA GLU A 222 -4.12 -23.76 -17.59
C GLU A 222 -5.15 -24.53 -18.40
N ARG A 223 -5.92 -25.44 -17.76
CA ARG A 223 -7.02 -26.14 -18.42
C ARG A 223 -8.14 -25.20 -18.83
N ALA A 224 -8.49 -24.21 -18.01
CA ALA A 224 -9.47 -23.19 -18.37
C ALA A 224 -9.03 -22.40 -19.62
N ILE A 225 -7.75 -22.00 -19.68
CA ILE A 225 -7.14 -21.33 -20.84
C ILE A 225 -7.09 -22.23 -22.07
N ALA A 226 -6.77 -23.52 -21.90
CA ALA A 226 -6.75 -24.49 -23.00
C ALA A 226 -8.15 -24.71 -23.58
N ALA A 227 -9.18 -24.79 -22.73
CA ALA A 227 -10.58 -24.94 -23.13
C ALA A 227 -11.14 -23.69 -23.84
N ASN A 228 -10.76 -22.52 -23.39
CA ASN A 228 -11.09 -21.25 -24.05
C ASN A 228 -9.91 -20.27 -23.96
N PRO A 229 -9.08 -20.16 -25.03
CA PRO A 229 -7.94 -19.25 -25.07
C PRO A 229 -8.30 -17.76 -24.90
N ALA A 230 -9.57 -17.35 -25.06
CA ALA A 230 -10.03 -16.00 -24.83
C ALA A 230 -10.60 -15.75 -23.41
N PHE A 231 -10.50 -16.74 -22.51
CA PHE A 231 -11.06 -16.66 -21.18
C PHE A 231 -10.14 -15.87 -20.22
N GLU A 232 -10.20 -14.55 -20.32
CA GLU A 232 -9.39 -13.59 -19.54
C GLU A 232 -9.35 -13.86 -18.03
N PRO A 233 -10.45 -14.24 -17.33
CA PRO A 233 -10.41 -14.47 -15.89
C PRO A 233 -9.37 -15.49 -15.43
N ALA A 234 -9.09 -16.51 -16.26
CA ALA A 234 -8.11 -17.53 -15.90
C ALA A 234 -6.67 -17.01 -15.97
N TYR A 235 -6.33 -16.17 -16.96
CA TYR A 235 -5.02 -15.53 -17.04
C TYR A 235 -4.79 -14.60 -15.86
N MET A 236 -5.79 -13.78 -15.52
CA MET A 236 -5.67 -12.82 -14.39
C MET A 236 -5.52 -13.56 -13.07
N ALA A 237 -6.31 -14.62 -12.83
CA ALA A 237 -6.21 -15.41 -11.61
C ALA A 237 -4.85 -16.14 -11.51
N GLN A 238 -4.35 -16.67 -12.62
CA GLN A 238 -3.05 -17.34 -12.67
C GLN A 238 -1.89 -16.35 -12.42
N ALA A 239 -1.94 -15.19 -13.05
CA ALA A 239 -0.94 -14.14 -12.83
C ALA A 239 -0.94 -13.67 -11.36
N THR A 240 -2.12 -13.38 -10.80
CA THR A 240 -2.28 -12.99 -9.38
C THR A 240 -1.75 -14.07 -8.43
N LEU A 241 -2.00 -15.36 -8.74
CA LEU A 241 -1.47 -16.47 -7.93
C LEU A 241 0.07 -16.48 -7.95
N HIS A 242 0.69 -16.34 -9.12
CA HIS A 242 2.16 -16.30 -9.23
C HIS A 242 2.73 -15.07 -8.50
N GLU A 243 2.07 -13.91 -8.57
CA GLU A 243 2.49 -12.72 -7.82
C GLU A 243 2.44 -12.93 -6.30
N SER A 244 1.35 -13.52 -5.78
CA SER A 244 1.21 -13.80 -4.34
C SER A 244 2.29 -14.75 -3.82
N ARG A 245 2.83 -15.60 -4.70
CA ARG A 245 3.94 -16.53 -4.43
C ARG A 245 5.33 -15.91 -4.71
N GLN A 246 5.41 -14.62 -5.04
CA GLN A 246 6.65 -13.94 -5.44
C GLN A 246 7.30 -14.51 -6.72
N GLU A 247 6.56 -15.26 -7.53
CA GLU A 247 6.99 -15.86 -8.80
C GLU A 247 6.73 -14.88 -9.96
N LYS A 248 7.29 -13.66 -9.88
CA LYS A 248 6.95 -12.55 -10.78
C LYS A 248 7.23 -12.85 -12.25
N ASP A 249 8.29 -13.58 -12.55
CA ASP A 249 8.64 -13.94 -13.94
C ASP A 249 7.56 -14.81 -14.58
N LYS A 250 6.94 -15.71 -13.80
CA LYS A 250 5.82 -16.52 -14.29
C LYS A 250 4.56 -15.68 -14.50
N ALA A 251 4.29 -14.73 -13.60
CA ALA A 251 3.18 -13.79 -13.79
C ALA A 251 3.35 -12.96 -15.08
N ILE A 252 4.55 -12.45 -15.33
CA ILE A 252 4.90 -11.76 -16.58
C ILE A 252 4.61 -12.63 -17.80
N ALA A 253 5.08 -13.89 -17.79
CA ALA A 253 4.86 -14.81 -18.89
C ALA A 253 3.37 -15.07 -19.19
N VAL A 254 2.55 -15.19 -18.14
CA VAL A 254 1.09 -15.37 -18.26
C VAL A 254 0.44 -14.15 -18.91
N LEU A 255 0.77 -12.93 -18.45
CA LEU A 255 0.21 -11.69 -19.01
C LEU A 255 0.68 -11.43 -20.44
N GLN A 256 1.94 -11.74 -20.76
CA GLN A 256 2.43 -11.70 -22.13
C GLN A 256 1.66 -12.66 -23.06
N ASN A 257 1.42 -13.89 -22.58
CA ASN A 257 0.63 -14.89 -23.32
C ASN A 257 -0.80 -14.39 -23.60
N TYR A 258 -1.43 -13.74 -22.59
CA TYR A 258 -2.74 -13.12 -22.77
C TYR A 258 -2.71 -12.03 -23.87
N LEU A 259 -1.76 -11.09 -23.79
CA LEU A 259 -1.64 -10.02 -24.78
C LEU A 259 -1.43 -10.56 -26.20
N GLN A 260 -0.63 -11.62 -26.36
CA GLN A 260 -0.35 -12.22 -27.67
C GLN A 260 -1.53 -12.96 -28.27
N ARG A 261 -2.34 -13.66 -27.45
CA ARG A 261 -3.36 -14.59 -27.93
C ARG A 261 -4.78 -14.05 -27.87
N VAL A 262 -5.06 -13.13 -26.97
CA VAL A 262 -6.43 -12.68 -26.68
C VAL A 262 -6.67 -11.27 -27.14
N ASN A 263 -5.94 -10.33 -26.58
CA ASN A 263 -6.12 -8.91 -26.89
C ASN A 263 -4.81 -8.14 -26.76
N LEU A 264 -4.17 -7.93 -27.90
CA LEU A 264 -2.88 -7.23 -28.00
C LEU A 264 -2.94 -5.80 -27.46
N HIS A 265 -4.11 -5.14 -27.54
CA HIS A 265 -4.32 -3.74 -27.17
C HIS A 265 -5.01 -3.58 -25.78
N ASN A 266 -5.12 -4.66 -24.98
CA ASN A 266 -5.69 -4.54 -23.64
C ASN A 266 -4.80 -3.67 -22.75
N LYS A 267 -5.28 -2.43 -22.54
CA LYS A 267 -4.54 -1.40 -21.81
C LYS A 267 -4.31 -1.80 -20.34
N ASP A 268 -5.30 -2.38 -19.68
CA ASP A 268 -5.22 -2.70 -18.25
C ASP A 268 -4.21 -3.83 -17.99
N VAL A 269 -4.22 -4.87 -18.82
CA VAL A 269 -3.26 -5.97 -18.75
C VAL A 269 -1.84 -5.48 -19.04
N ARG A 270 -1.67 -4.60 -20.02
CA ARG A 270 -0.38 -4.01 -20.36
C ARG A 270 0.15 -3.11 -19.23
N GLN A 271 -0.72 -2.34 -18.58
CA GLN A 271 -0.35 -1.55 -17.41
C GLN A 271 0.10 -2.42 -16.24
N HIS A 272 -0.60 -3.53 -15.98
CA HIS A 272 -0.22 -4.50 -14.96
C HIS A 272 1.16 -5.13 -15.27
N LEU A 273 1.38 -5.52 -16.52
CA LEU A 273 2.66 -6.06 -17.00
C LEU A 273 3.81 -5.05 -16.80
N ILE A 274 3.60 -3.77 -17.13
CA ILE A 274 4.58 -2.70 -16.89
C ILE A 274 4.91 -2.59 -15.39
N GLN A 275 3.90 -2.66 -14.52
CA GLN A 275 4.13 -2.60 -13.06
C GLN A 275 4.97 -3.78 -12.56
N LEU A 276 4.75 -4.97 -13.09
CA LEU A 276 5.57 -6.14 -12.79
C LEU A 276 7.02 -5.95 -13.25
N TYR A 277 7.25 -5.46 -14.46
CA TYR A 277 8.59 -5.14 -14.97
C TYR A 277 9.32 -4.11 -14.10
N ILE A 278 8.63 -3.07 -13.63
CA ILE A 278 9.21 -2.10 -12.69
C ILE A 278 9.59 -2.81 -11.39
N SER A 279 8.71 -3.66 -10.86
CA SER A 279 8.94 -4.36 -9.58
C SER A 279 10.07 -5.40 -9.63
N THR A 280 10.37 -5.96 -10.81
CA THR A 280 11.50 -6.85 -11.08
C THR A 280 12.75 -6.12 -11.55
N LYS A 281 12.67 -4.79 -11.70
CA LYS A 281 13.71 -3.93 -12.27
C LYS A 281 14.07 -4.26 -13.72
N ASP A 282 13.20 -4.95 -14.44
CA ASP A 282 13.31 -5.09 -15.90
C ASP A 282 12.75 -3.85 -16.59
N TYR A 283 13.49 -2.77 -16.49
CA TYR A 283 13.10 -1.50 -17.08
C TYR A 283 13.04 -1.54 -18.61
N ALA A 284 13.80 -2.45 -19.24
CA ALA A 284 13.78 -2.60 -20.70
C ALA A 284 12.45 -3.20 -21.17
N GLY A 285 11.98 -4.26 -20.52
CA GLY A 285 10.67 -4.83 -20.76
C GLY A 285 9.54 -3.82 -20.54
N GLY A 286 9.62 -3.08 -19.42
CA GLY A 286 8.65 -2.03 -19.10
C GLY A 286 8.59 -0.92 -20.17
N LEU A 287 9.74 -0.42 -20.62
CA LEU A 287 9.81 0.59 -21.69
C LEU A 287 9.28 0.06 -23.03
N ALA A 288 9.54 -1.21 -23.36
CA ALA A 288 9.02 -1.81 -24.59
C ALA A 288 7.48 -1.88 -24.59
N GLU A 289 6.86 -2.21 -23.45
CA GLU A 289 5.40 -2.22 -23.35
C GLU A 289 4.80 -0.80 -23.37
N VAL A 290 5.45 0.18 -22.72
CA VAL A 290 5.04 1.59 -22.83
C VAL A 290 5.14 2.10 -24.27
N GLN A 291 6.19 1.70 -24.99
CA GLN A 291 6.38 2.10 -26.39
C GLN A 291 5.23 1.61 -27.27
N LYS A 292 4.76 0.37 -27.07
CA LYS A 292 3.58 -0.16 -27.79
C LYS A 292 2.31 0.64 -27.48
N MET A 293 2.12 1.09 -26.22
CA MET A 293 0.98 1.96 -25.87
C MET A 293 1.05 3.30 -26.63
N LEU A 294 2.25 3.86 -26.77
CA LEU A 294 2.46 5.12 -27.47
C LEU A 294 2.42 4.99 -28.99
N GLU A 295 2.68 3.81 -29.55
CA GLU A 295 2.44 3.49 -30.97
C GLU A 295 0.94 3.44 -31.27
N ASP A 296 0.13 2.90 -30.34
CA ASP A 296 -1.34 2.89 -30.46
C ASP A 296 -1.93 4.30 -30.30
N ASN A 297 -1.41 5.08 -29.35
CA ASN A 297 -1.82 6.46 -29.07
C ASN A 297 -0.63 7.30 -28.59
N PRO A 298 0.02 8.09 -29.48
CA PRO A 298 1.17 8.93 -29.12
C PRO A 298 0.88 9.98 -28.04
N ASP A 299 -0.37 10.42 -27.93
CA ASP A 299 -0.83 11.44 -26.97
C ASP A 299 -1.37 10.83 -25.64
N ASP A 300 -1.17 9.52 -25.43
CA ASP A 300 -1.55 8.88 -24.17
C ASP A 300 -0.67 9.38 -23.01
N LEU A 301 -1.18 10.36 -22.28
CA LEU A 301 -0.47 10.99 -21.15
C LEU A 301 -0.17 9.99 -20.01
N ASP A 302 -1.01 8.96 -19.83
CA ASP A 302 -0.74 7.90 -18.85
C ASP A 302 0.48 7.06 -19.27
N ALA A 303 0.58 6.69 -20.54
CA ALA A 303 1.74 5.98 -21.08
C ALA A 303 3.02 6.84 -20.99
N GLN A 304 2.93 8.14 -21.31
CA GLN A 304 4.06 9.07 -21.16
C GLN A 304 4.49 9.20 -19.69
N LEU A 305 3.55 9.26 -18.75
CA LEU A 305 3.84 9.29 -17.31
C LEU A 305 4.53 8.00 -16.85
N ARG A 306 4.06 6.83 -17.30
CA ARG A 306 4.71 5.55 -16.99
C ARG A 306 6.14 5.49 -17.53
N ARG A 307 6.39 6.04 -18.72
CA ARG A 307 7.74 6.16 -19.28
C ARG A 307 8.63 7.03 -18.39
N ALA A 308 8.10 8.16 -17.91
CA ALA A 308 8.81 9.04 -17.00
C ALA A 308 9.14 8.35 -15.66
N LEU A 309 8.18 7.59 -15.09
CA LEU A 309 8.39 6.80 -13.88
C LEU A 309 9.51 5.77 -14.06
N ILE A 310 9.50 5.03 -15.16
CA ILE A 310 10.56 4.05 -15.45
C ILE A 310 11.93 4.72 -15.57
N TYR A 311 12.03 5.87 -16.25
CA TYR A 311 13.28 6.63 -16.32
C TYR A 311 13.73 7.13 -14.95
N GLY A 312 12.81 7.56 -14.08
CA GLY A 312 13.09 7.95 -12.70
C GLY A 312 13.68 6.80 -11.88
N GLU A 313 13.06 5.61 -11.93
CA GLU A 313 13.55 4.40 -11.26
C GLU A 313 14.93 3.96 -11.77
N LYS A 314 15.20 4.15 -13.06
CA LYS A 314 16.52 3.94 -13.67
C LYS A 314 17.54 5.01 -13.29
N LYS A 315 17.14 6.07 -12.57
CA LYS A 315 17.93 7.27 -12.29
C LYS A 315 18.38 8.04 -13.55
N GLU A 316 17.68 7.86 -14.67
CA GLU A 316 17.85 8.64 -15.88
C GLU A 316 17.02 9.93 -15.77
N TYR A 317 17.30 10.74 -14.76
CA TYR A 317 16.46 11.86 -14.32
C TYR A 317 16.21 12.89 -15.44
N ALA A 318 17.20 13.18 -16.26
CA ALA A 318 17.03 14.14 -17.36
C ALA A 318 15.92 13.71 -18.33
N LYS A 319 15.86 12.42 -18.71
CA LYS A 319 14.80 11.90 -19.58
C LYS A 319 13.42 11.90 -18.89
N ALA A 320 13.39 11.54 -17.61
CA ALA A 320 12.15 11.59 -16.83
C ALA A 320 11.60 13.02 -16.76
N ILE A 321 12.45 13.99 -16.44
CA ILE A 321 12.12 15.42 -16.37
C ILE A 321 11.59 15.94 -17.71
N GLU A 322 12.22 15.57 -18.83
CA GLU A 322 11.77 15.94 -20.16
C GLU A 322 10.34 15.45 -20.44
N GLN A 323 10.04 14.18 -20.12
CA GLN A 323 8.71 13.61 -20.30
C GLN A 323 7.66 14.33 -19.44
N LEU A 324 7.97 14.58 -18.15
CA LEU A 324 7.04 15.25 -17.24
C LEU A 324 6.77 16.71 -17.66
N ASN A 325 7.79 17.41 -18.14
CA ASN A 325 7.61 18.75 -18.70
C ASN A 325 6.70 18.72 -19.95
N GLY A 326 6.84 17.73 -20.83
CA GLY A 326 5.93 17.54 -21.95
C GLY A 326 4.48 17.35 -21.53
N ILE A 327 4.23 16.51 -20.51
CA ILE A 327 2.89 16.31 -19.95
C ILE A 327 2.34 17.63 -19.37
N LEU A 328 3.16 18.39 -18.63
CA LEU A 328 2.75 19.64 -17.99
C LEU A 328 2.55 20.79 -18.97
N GLN A 329 3.14 20.74 -20.17
CA GLN A 329 2.82 21.69 -21.26
C GLN A 329 1.40 21.49 -21.77
N VAL A 330 0.92 20.24 -21.86
CA VAL A 330 -0.42 19.90 -22.33
C VAL A 330 -1.44 20.07 -21.19
N LYS A 331 -1.07 19.64 -19.97
CA LYS A 331 -1.93 19.67 -18.77
C LYS A 331 -1.22 20.36 -17.59
N PRO A 332 -1.19 21.69 -17.56
CA PRO A 332 -0.47 22.44 -16.52
C PRO A 332 -1.08 22.31 -15.12
N GLY A 333 -2.31 21.82 -14.99
CA GLY A 333 -3.01 21.60 -13.73
C GLY A 333 -2.71 20.28 -13.02
N GLU A 334 -1.91 19.40 -13.60
CA GLU A 334 -1.62 18.06 -13.03
C GLU A 334 -0.64 18.16 -11.83
N LEU A 335 -1.19 18.43 -10.64
CA LEU A 335 -0.39 18.67 -9.43
C LEU A 335 0.52 17.50 -9.07
N LYS A 336 0.04 16.25 -9.18
CA LYS A 336 0.83 15.05 -8.88
C LYS A 336 2.01 14.87 -9.83
N VAL A 337 1.83 15.20 -11.10
CA VAL A 337 2.89 15.14 -12.11
C VAL A 337 3.98 16.17 -11.77
N ARG A 338 3.57 17.39 -11.40
CA ARG A 338 4.52 18.44 -11.01
C ARG A 338 5.20 18.14 -9.67
N ASP A 339 4.51 17.50 -8.75
CA ASP A 339 5.10 17.07 -7.48
C ASP A 339 6.20 16.00 -7.72
N TYR A 340 5.94 15.05 -8.62
CA TYR A 340 6.96 14.08 -9.02
C TYR A 340 8.12 14.72 -9.79
N LEU A 341 7.84 15.71 -10.65
CA LEU A 341 8.89 16.51 -11.31
C LEU A 341 9.78 17.21 -10.28
N ALA A 342 9.19 17.80 -9.24
CA ALA A 342 9.93 18.44 -8.16
C ALA A 342 10.81 17.42 -7.41
N TYR A 343 10.27 16.24 -7.11
CA TYR A 343 11.06 15.15 -6.52
C TYR A 343 12.27 14.76 -7.40
N LEU A 344 12.10 14.66 -8.72
CA LEU A 344 13.23 14.36 -9.62
C LEU A 344 14.28 15.48 -9.64
N TYR A 345 13.88 16.75 -9.51
CA TYR A 345 14.81 17.85 -9.31
C TYR A 345 15.56 17.74 -7.98
N GLU A 346 14.90 17.27 -6.90
CA GLU A 346 15.60 16.99 -5.63
C GLU A 346 16.66 15.91 -5.80
N GLU A 347 16.32 14.77 -6.42
CA GLU A 347 17.24 13.66 -6.65
C GLU A 347 18.42 14.07 -7.55
N SER A 348 18.19 15.00 -8.47
CA SER A 348 19.20 15.60 -9.33
C SER A 348 19.99 16.73 -8.63
N LYS A 349 19.67 17.05 -7.36
CA LYS A 349 20.23 18.16 -6.58
C LYS A 349 19.99 19.55 -7.18
N GLU A 350 18.98 19.67 -8.04
CA GLU A 350 18.54 20.94 -8.62
C GLU A 350 17.50 21.62 -7.69
N TYR A 351 17.86 21.82 -6.43
CA TYR A 351 16.97 22.27 -5.37
C TYR A 351 16.16 23.55 -5.70
N PRO A 352 16.71 24.59 -6.36
CA PRO A 352 15.93 25.76 -6.73
C PRO A 352 14.73 25.42 -7.64
N LYS A 353 14.91 24.51 -8.62
CA LYS A 353 13.82 24.09 -9.51
C LYS A 353 12.79 23.22 -8.78
N ALA A 354 13.24 22.37 -7.85
CA ALA A 354 12.34 21.59 -7.00
C ALA A 354 11.43 22.52 -6.16
N ILE A 355 12.01 23.53 -5.51
CA ILE A 355 11.28 24.52 -4.72
C ILE A 355 10.26 25.25 -5.60
N GLU A 356 10.66 25.72 -6.77
CA GLU A 356 9.75 26.41 -7.70
C GLU A 356 8.56 25.55 -8.12
N ALA A 357 8.81 24.26 -8.42
CA ALA A 357 7.77 23.32 -8.83
C ALA A 357 6.77 23.06 -7.69
N TYR A 358 7.22 22.84 -6.44
CA TYR A 358 6.33 22.72 -5.30
C TYR A 358 5.54 23.99 -5.03
N GLN A 359 6.20 25.16 -5.08
CA GLN A 359 5.54 26.46 -4.91
C GLN A 359 4.49 26.71 -6.00
N LEU A 360 4.73 26.25 -7.23
CA LEU A 360 3.75 26.35 -8.32
C LEU A 360 2.51 25.50 -8.02
N ASN A 361 2.66 24.31 -7.46
CA ASN A 361 1.53 23.49 -7.01
C ASN A 361 0.73 24.22 -5.92
N ILE A 362 1.42 24.77 -4.92
CA ILE A 362 0.79 25.53 -3.82
C ILE A 362 0.06 26.77 -4.34
N ARG A 363 0.59 27.45 -5.37
CA ARG A 363 -0.12 28.58 -6.01
C ARG A 363 -1.38 28.14 -6.76
N HIS A 364 -1.35 26.93 -7.37
CA HIS A 364 -2.51 26.35 -8.07
C HIS A 364 -3.58 25.87 -7.09
N ASP A 365 -3.16 25.18 -6.05
CA ASP A 365 -4.01 24.67 -4.99
C ASP A 365 -3.32 24.83 -3.63
N PRO A 366 -3.65 25.90 -2.88
CA PRO A 366 -3.10 26.13 -1.54
C PRO A 366 -3.44 25.04 -0.52
N SER A 367 -4.40 24.14 -0.84
CA SER A 367 -4.77 23.00 0.01
C SER A 367 -4.07 21.70 -0.38
N TYR A 368 -3.19 21.71 -1.38
CA TYR A 368 -2.47 20.52 -1.81
C TYR A 368 -1.37 20.15 -0.81
N ILE A 369 -1.71 19.26 0.10
CA ILE A 369 -0.91 18.88 1.28
C ILE A 369 0.47 18.36 0.89
N ASP A 370 0.54 17.49 -0.14
CA ASP A 370 1.79 16.81 -0.51
C ASP A 370 2.90 17.81 -0.85
N SER A 371 2.59 18.90 -1.58
CA SER A 371 3.59 19.91 -1.90
C SER A 371 4.02 20.74 -0.70
N HIS A 372 3.12 21.01 0.26
CA HIS A 372 3.53 21.65 1.52
C HIS A 372 4.46 20.75 2.33
N LEU A 373 4.12 19.47 2.46
CA LEU A 373 4.95 18.49 3.16
C LEU A 373 6.32 18.34 2.50
N HIS A 374 6.33 18.05 1.19
CA HIS A 374 7.57 17.78 0.46
C HIS A 374 8.48 19.01 0.42
N LEU A 375 7.91 20.22 0.21
CA LEU A 375 8.69 21.46 0.26
C LEU A 375 9.27 21.69 1.65
N GLY A 376 8.49 21.47 2.71
CA GLY A 376 8.97 21.61 4.08
C GLY A 376 10.10 20.63 4.41
N VAL A 377 9.99 19.36 3.97
CA VAL A 377 11.05 18.35 4.11
C VAL A 377 12.31 18.74 3.33
N LEU A 378 12.17 19.21 2.08
CA LEU A 378 13.30 19.68 1.29
C LEU A 378 13.99 20.87 1.97
N GLN A 379 13.24 21.85 2.46
CA GLN A 379 13.77 23.02 3.15
C GLN A 379 14.51 22.64 4.44
N TYR A 380 14.00 21.65 5.19
CA TYR A 380 14.72 21.11 6.34
C TYR A 380 16.08 20.50 5.90
N ARG A 381 16.11 19.68 4.84
CA ARG A 381 17.34 19.06 4.31
C ARG A 381 18.39 20.07 3.86
N ILE A 382 17.97 21.17 3.25
CA ILE A 382 18.90 22.26 2.84
C ILE A 382 19.14 23.29 3.95
N LYS A 383 18.70 22.99 5.18
CA LYS A 383 18.88 23.83 6.39
C LYS A 383 18.14 25.17 6.38
N ALA A 384 17.13 25.32 5.54
CA ALA A 384 16.21 26.47 5.54
C ALA A 384 15.08 26.19 6.57
N TYR A 385 15.45 26.17 7.86
CA TYR A 385 14.58 25.65 8.91
C TYR A 385 13.33 26.51 9.15
N SER A 386 13.44 27.82 9.06
CA SER A 386 12.31 28.74 9.26
C SER A 386 11.22 28.55 8.20
N GLU A 387 11.64 28.40 6.95
CA GLU A 387 10.75 28.12 5.82
C GLU A 387 10.13 26.74 5.94
N ALA A 388 10.92 25.74 6.37
CA ALA A 388 10.42 24.38 6.63
C ALA A 388 9.29 24.39 7.68
N VAL A 389 9.48 25.11 8.80
CA VAL A 389 8.47 25.26 9.87
C VAL A 389 7.17 25.84 9.33
N ALA A 390 7.24 26.82 8.42
CA ALA A 390 6.06 27.46 7.84
C ALA A 390 5.26 26.47 6.98
N HIS A 391 5.90 25.79 6.04
CA HIS A 391 5.22 24.83 5.15
C HIS A 391 4.73 23.58 5.88
N LEU A 392 5.52 23.04 6.82
CA LEU A 392 5.09 21.91 7.64
C LEU A 392 3.92 22.29 8.57
N GLY A 393 3.90 23.54 9.06
CA GLY A 393 2.76 24.08 9.81
C GLY A 393 1.48 24.08 8.98
N GLU A 394 1.57 24.44 7.71
CA GLU A 394 0.42 24.41 6.80
C GLU A 394 -0.01 22.96 6.48
N ALA A 395 0.92 22.04 6.25
CA ALA A 395 0.61 20.61 6.09
C ALA A 395 -0.14 20.05 7.32
N ILE A 396 0.28 20.42 8.53
CA ILE A 396 -0.41 20.05 9.79
C ILE A 396 -1.83 20.64 9.83
N ARG A 397 -1.99 21.90 9.50
CA ARG A 397 -3.31 22.56 9.48
C ARG A 397 -4.29 21.86 8.54
N LEU A 398 -3.80 21.44 7.37
CA LEU A 398 -4.60 20.76 6.34
C LEU A 398 -4.92 19.30 6.72
N ASN A 399 -3.97 18.58 7.31
CA ASN A 399 -4.17 17.21 7.77
C ASN A 399 -3.48 16.94 9.13
N PRO A 400 -4.12 17.24 10.24
CA PRO A 400 -3.52 17.06 11.57
C PRO A 400 -3.31 15.60 11.98
N LYS A 401 -3.82 14.64 11.24
CA LYS A 401 -3.64 13.21 11.55
C LYS A 401 -2.35 12.61 10.97
N GLN A 402 -1.65 13.33 10.14
CA GLN A 402 -0.39 12.87 9.55
C GLN A 402 0.78 13.13 10.50
N PRO A 403 1.54 12.12 10.95
CA PRO A 403 2.61 12.31 11.93
C PRO A 403 3.87 12.97 11.38
N GLU A 404 4.21 12.71 10.10
CA GLU A 404 5.47 13.14 9.49
C GLU A 404 5.71 14.66 9.55
N PRO A 405 4.74 15.56 9.25
CA PRO A 405 4.95 16.99 9.36
C PRO A 405 5.32 17.44 10.78
N TYR A 406 4.76 16.83 11.84
CA TYR A 406 5.11 17.14 13.23
C TYR A 406 6.55 16.73 13.54
N ILE A 407 6.97 15.54 13.08
CA ILE A 407 8.33 15.06 13.28
C ILE A 407 9.34 16.02 12.66
N VAL A 408 9.17 16.35 11.37
CA VAL A 408 10.15 17.19 10.66
C VAL A 408 10.11 18.63 11.18
N LYS A 409 8.92 19.19 11.52
CA LYS A 409 8.80 20.52 12.11
C LYS A 409 9.47 20.60 13.48
N GLY A 410 9.25 19.58 14.33
CA GLY A 410 9.90 19.53 15.64
C GLY A 410 11.41 19.38 15.52
N LEU A 411 11.90 18.57 14.58
CA LEU A 411 13.34 18.47 14.27
C LEU A 411 13.90 19.81 13.76
N ALA A 412 13.16 20.56 12.94
CA ALA A 412 13.57 21.90 12.51
C ALA A 412 13.72 22.86 13.71
N PHE A 413 12.79 22.83 14.67
CA PHE A 413 12.90 23.60 15.90
C PHE A 413 14.11 23.17 16.75
N LEU A 414 14.42 21.86 16.86
CA LEU A 414 15.62 21.38 17.54
C LEU A 414 16.91 21.92 16.89
N GLN A 415 16.97 21.97 15.56
CA GLN A 415 18.12 22.54 14.83
C GLN A 415 18.25 24.06 15.02
N MET A 416 17.13 24.75 15.30
CA MET A 416 17.09 26.18 15.62
C MET A 416 17.30 26.43 17.12
N GLU A 417 17.58 25.40 17.92
CA GLU A 417 17.71 25.47 19.39
C GLU A 417 16.44 25.98 20.10
N GLN A 418 15.27 25.86 19.44
CA GLN A 418 13.96 26.23 19.99
C GLN A 418 13.30 25.00 20.65
N PHE A 419 13.87 24.55 21.75
CA PHE A 419 13.55 23.25 22.36
C PHE A 419 12.12 23.17 22.91
N GLU A 420 11.59 24.27 23.45
CA GLU A 420 10.20 24.36 23.91
C GLU A 420 9.23 24.21 22.73
N SER A 421 9.48 24.89 21.61
CA SER A 421 8.66 24.79 20.40
C SER A 421 8.71 23.37 19.80
N ALA A 422 9.86 22.71 19.88
CA ALA A 422 10.03 21.34 19.45
C ALA A 422 9.16 20.39 20.32
N SER A 423 9.27 20.48 21.64
CA SER A 423 8.49 19.62 22.55
C SER A 423 6.98 19.82 22.36
N GLN A 424 6.52 21.09 22.27
CA GLN A 424 5.11 21.41 22.00
C GLN A 424 4.62 20.84 20.66
N THR A 425 5.46 20.87 19.63
CA THR A 425 5.13 20.32 18.32
C THR A 425 4.97 18.79 18.37
N PHE A 426 5.86 18.09 19.07
CA PHE A 426 5.75 16.65 19.24
C PHE A 426 4.55 16.26 20.11
N GLU A 427 4.30 17.01 21.20
CA GLU A 427 3.11 16.80 22.05
C GLU A 427 1.82 17.00 21.25
N GLU A 428 1.75 18.03 20.39
CA GLU A 428 0.61 18.24 19.50
C GLU A 428 0.43 17.04 18.56
N GLY A 429 1.51 16.57 17.93
CA GLY A 429 1.49 15.38 17.06
C GLY A 429 0.97 14.13 17.79
N LEU A 430 1.34 13.95 19.04
CA LEU A 430 0.89 12.84 19.88
C LEU A 430 -0.59 12.91 20.27
N ARG A 431 -1.22 14.08 20.32
CA ARG A 431 -2.68 14.20 20.52
C ARG A 431 -3.46 13.51 19.39
N TYR A 432 -2.95 13.59 18.17
CA TYR A 432 -3.57 12.96 17.01
C TYR A 432 -3.04 11.54 16.73
N ASN A 433 -1.78 11.27 17.13
CA ASN A 433 -1.07 10.03 16.83
C ASN A 433 -0.46 9.42 18.12
N PRO A 434 -1.29 9.07 19.15
CA PRO A 434 -0.78 8.66 20.46
C PRO A 434 0.02 7.34 20.44
N LYS A 435 -0.09 6.56 19.37
CA LYS A 435 0.62 5.29 19.18
C LYS A 435 1.82 5.38 18.25
N ASN A 436 2.32 6.58 17.98
CA ASN A 436 3.49 6.75 17.12
C ASN A 436 4.78 6.75 17.96
N ALA A 437 5.59 5.71 17.85
CA ALA A 437 6.83 5.54 18.60
C ALA A 437 7.87 6.61 18.29
N ASP A 438 8.00 7.04 17.01
CA ASP A 438 8.94 8.07 16.61
C ASP A 438 8.63 9.45 17.23
N LEU A 439 7.34 9.80 17.35
CA LEU A 439 6.95 11.03 18.03
C LEU A 439 7.32 11.01 19.51
N HIS A 440 7.11 9.89 20.21
CA HIS A 440 7.55 9.73 21.60
C HIS A 440 9.06 9.82 21.74
N PHE A 441 9.80 9.16 20.86
CA PHE A 441 11.26 9.22 20.83
C PHE A 441 11.76 10.67 20.63
N ASN A 442 11.24 11.37 19.60
CA ASN A 442 11.64 12.76 19.33
C ASN A 442 11.23 13.74 20.45
N LEU A 443 10.08 13.50 21.10
CA LEU A 443 9.69 14.26 22.29
C LEU A 443 10.70 14.06 23.42
N GLY A 444 11.15 12.82 23.65
CA GLY A 444 12.19 12.53 24.64
C GLY A 444 13.50 13.26 24.34
N THR A 445 13.91 13.36 23.06
CA THR A 445 15.11 14.11 22.69
C THR A 445 14.95 15.62 22.93
N ALA A 446 13.74 16.18 22.74
CA ALA A 446 13.46 17.58 23.06
C ALA A 446 13.49 17.83 24.57
N TYR A 447 12.94 16.92 25.38
CA TYR A 447 13.01 17.03 26.84
C TYR A 447 14.45 16.94 27.38
N ASP A 448 15.32 16.15 26.75
CA ASP A 448 16.73 16.10 27.14
C ASP A 448 17.43 17.47 26.94
N LYS A 449 17.14 18.17 25.85
CA LYS A 449 17.63 19.53 25.61
C LYS A 449 17.11 20.57 26.61
N LEU A 450 15.96 20.26 27.24
CA LEU A 450 15.33 21.08 28.28
C LEU A 450 15.77 20.64 29.70
N ASP A 451 16.70 19.69 29.83
CA ASP A 451 17.16 19.07 31.10
C ASP A 451 16.01 18.45 31.94
N ARG A 452 14.97 17.94 31.26
CA ARG A 452 13.79 17.33 31.89
C ARG A 452 13.89 15.81 31.91
N PHE A 453 14.84 15.29 32.68
CA PHE A 453 15.22 13.86 32.63
C PHE A 453 14.06 12.88 32.87
N ASP A 454 13.19 13.14 33.87
CA ASP A 454 12.06 12.24 34.16
C ASP A 454 11.09 12.16 32.96
N ASP A 455 10.94 13.26 32.20
CA ASP A 455 10.14 13.29 30.98
C ASP A 455 10.82 12.55 29.85
N VAL A 456 12.15 12.60 29.74
CA VAL A 456 12.94 11.78 28.80
C VAL A 456 12.64 10.31 29.02
N VAL A 457 12.76 9.84 30.29
CA VAL A 457 12.52 8.43 30.61
C VAL A 457 11.10 8.01 30.24
N ARG A 458 10.09 8.81 30.60
CA ARG A 458 8.69 8.51 30.27
C ARG A 458 8.46 8.42 28.76
N ALA A 459 9.03 9.35 28.00
CA ALA A 459 8.87 9.39 26.56
C ALA A 459 9.56 8.21 25.86
N MET A 460 10.78 7.85 26.29
CA MET A 460 11.52 6.70 25.76
C MET A 460 10.84 5.37 26.12
N GLU A 461 10.36 5.22 27.36
CA GLU A 461 9.60 4.03 27.78
C GLU A 461 8.28 3.90 27.00
N ALA A 462 7.59 5.02 26.71
CA ALA A 462 6.41 5.03 25.86
C ALA A 462 6.73 4.58 24.42
N ALA A 463 7.82 5.10 23.83
CA ALA A 463 8.28 4.67 22.51
C ALA A 463 8.54 3.15 22.48
N LEU A 464 9.27 2.64 23.49
CA LEU A 464 9.62 1.21 23.59
C LEU A 464 8.41 0.31 23.93
N SER A 465 7.39 0.83 24.58
CA SER A 465 6.14 0.08 24.79
C SER A 465 5.36 -0.13 23.49
N LEU A 466 5.48 0.80 22.54
CA LEU A 466 4.83 0.77 21.23
C LEU A 466 5.67 -0.01 20.20
N ASP A 467 6.98 0.20 20.20
CA ASP A 467 7.94 -0.52 19.39
C ASP A 467 9.13 -1.00 20.25
N PRO A 468 9.08 -2.24 20.76
CA PRO A 468 10.18 -2.82 21.55
C PRO A 468 11.51 -2.95 20.80
N HIS A 469 11.50 -2.84 19.49
CA HIS A 469 12.70 -2.87 18.62
C HIS A 469 13.13 -1.49 18.11
N HIS A 470 12.61 -0.43 18.68
CA HIS A 470 13.03 0.93 18.34
C HIS A 470 14.46 1.18 18.78
N ALA A 471 15.42 0.88 17.90
CA ALA A 471 16.85 0.84 18.19
C ALA A 471 17.40 2.16 18.78
N ASP A 472 16.95 3.30 18.25
CA ASP A 472 17.38 4.62 18.70
C ASP A 472 16.86 4.94 20.11
N ALA A 473 15.64 4.55 20.45
CA ALA A 473 15.07 4.72 21.80
C ALA A 473 15.77 3.81 22.83
N LEU A 474 16.06 2.55 22.46
CA LEU A 474 16.85 1.63 23.28
C LEU A 474 18.23 2.21 23.60
N ASN A 475 18.92 2.69 22.58
CA ASN A 475 20.24 3.31 22.74
C ASN A 475 20.17 4.56 23.61
N TYR A 476 19.23 5.45 23.30
CA TYR A 476 19.11 6.74 24.01
C TYR A 476 18.84 6.56 25.49
N LEU A 477 17.86 5.71 25.84
CA LEU A 477 17.52 5.45 27.25
C LEU A 477 18.67 4.73 27.96
N GLY A 478 19.29 3.74 27.31
CA GLY A 478 20.42 3.01 27.85
C GLY A 478 21.63 3.93 28.13
N TYR A 479 22.00 4.77 27.16
CA TYR A 479 23.06 5.76 27.32
C TYR A 479 22.72 6.77 28.44
N SER A 480 21.48 7.27 28.48
CA SER A 480 21.04 8.24 29.48
C SER A 480 21.12 7.70 30.91
N TYR A 481 20.80 6.43 31.12
CA TYR A 481 20.98 5.77 32.41
C TYR A 481 22.45 5.56 32.74
N ALA A 482 23.28 5.12 31.78
CA ALA A 482 24.71 4.91 31.97
C ALA A 482 25.41 6.23 32.33
N GLU A 483 25.16 7.30 31.57
CA GLU A 483 25.79 8.60 31.80
C GLU A 483 25.52 9.12 33.23
N ARG A 484 24.30 8.99 33.70
CA ARG A 484 23.92 9.38 35.07
C ARG A 484 24.33 8.39 36.17
N GLY A 485 24.85 7.23 35.79
CA GLY A 485 25.25 6.18 36.75
C GLY A 485 24.06 5.54 37.48
N ILE A 486 22.89 5.51 36.89
CA ILE A 486 21.67 4.92 37.46
C ILE A 486 21.20 3.73 36.65
N LYS A 487 20.50 2.77 37.28
CA LYS A 487 19.95 1.58 36.59
C LYS A 487 20.94 0.90 35.62
N ILE A 488 22.18 0.73 36.06
CA ILE A 488 23.30 0.29 35.19
C ILE A 488 23.03 -1.05 34.52
N ASP A 489 22.41 -2.01 35.20
CA ASP A 489 22.05 -3.30 34.58
C ASP A 489 21.03 -3.12 33.47
N GLN A 490 20.06 -2.21 33.65
CA GLN A 490 19.09 -1.89 32.61
C GLN A 490 19.75 -1.14 31.44
N ALA A 491 20.68 -0.21 31.72
CA ALA A 491 21.48 0.47 30.71
C ALA A 491 22.24 -0.52 29.82
N LEU A 492 22.91 -1.50 30.42
CA LEU A 492 23.59 -2.59 29.70
C LEU A 492 22.63 -3.42 28.85
N SER A 493 21.47 -3.77 29.40
CA SER A 493 20.48 -4.55 28.65
C SER A 493 19.97 -3.79 27.43
N LEU A 494 19.63 -2.51 27.58
CA LEU A 494 19.09 -1.65 26.52
C LEU A 494 20.13 -1.41 25.41
N THR A 495 21.37 -1.05 25.79
CA THR A 495 22.45 -0.80 24.81
C THR A 495 22.85 -2.08 24.08
N LYS A 496 22.86 -3.24 24.73
CA LYS A 496 23.07 -4.54 24.05
C LYS A 496 22.00 -4.82 23.03
N GLN A 497 20.73 -4.58 23.34
CA GLN A 497 19.63 -4.75 22.40
C GLN A 497 19.76 -3.79 21.21
N ALA A 498 20.12 -2.51 21.45
CA ALA A 498 20.34 -1.54 20.38
C ALA A 498 21.46 -1.99 19.43
N VAL A 499 22.60 -2.44 19.97
CA VAL A 499 23.72 -2.95 19.16
C VAL A 499 23.34 -4.23 18.39
N ALA A 500 22.53 -5.11 18.99
CA ALA A 500 22.04 -6.31 18.28
C ALA A 500 21.19 -5.96 17.05
N LEU A 501 20.40 -4.88 17.13
CA LEU A 501 19.58 -4.40 16.01
C LEU A 501 20.40 -3.65 14.94
N LYS A 502 21.42 -2.87 15.34
CA LYS A 502 22.27 -2.08 14.43
C LYS A 502 23.75 -2.27 14.77
N PRO A 503 24.35 -3.44 14.50
CA PRO A 503 25.71 -3.80 14.96
C PRO A 503 26.85 -2.98 14.32
N GLU A 504 26.56 -2.35 13.17
CA GLU A 504 27.51 -1.48 12.46
C GLU A 504 27.37 0.00 12.84
N ASN A 505 26.46 0.34 13.77
CA ASN A 505 26.33 1.71 14.25
C ASN A 505 27.35 1.98 15.36
N GLY A 506 28.45 2.70 15.04
CA GLY A 506 29.52 3.02 15.96
C GLY A 506 29.07 3.78 17.22
N TYR A 507 28.04 4.63 17.11
CA TYR A 507 27.47 5.36 18.26
C TYR A 507 26.72 4.43 19.24
N PHE A 508 26.07 3.38 18.73
CA PHE A 508 25.44 2.39 19.61
C PHE A 508 26.49 1.54 20.32
N VAL A 509 27.55 1.19 19.59
CA VAL A 509 28.69 0.45 20.17
C VAL A 509 29.43 1.30 21.21
N ASP A 510 29.58 2.62 21.01
CA ASP A 510 30.07 3.55 22.00
C ASP A 510 29.23 3.57 23.26
N SER A 511 27.91 3.72 23.11
CA SER A 511 26.96 3.70 24.23
C SER A 511 27.03 2.41 25.05
N LEU A 512 27.22 1.27 24.38
CA LEU A 512 27.44 -0.03 25.05
C LEU A 512 28.76 -0.04 25.78
N GLY A 513 29.85 0.43 25.16
CA GLY A 513 31.17 0.57 25.79
C GLY A 513 31.12 1.46 27.02
N TRP A 514 30.37 2.58 26.94
CA TRP A 514 30.16 3.48 28.07
C TRP A 514 29.37 2.82 29.20
N ALA A 515 28.30 2.06 28.88
CA ALA A 515 27.54 1.30 29.87
C ALA A 515 28.42 0.22 30.56
N PHE A 516 29.29 -0.48 29.85
CA PHE A 516 30.29 -1.37 30.43
C PHE A 516 31.27 -0.62 31.36
N TYR A 517 31.76 0.54 30.96
CA TYR A 517 32.61 1.37 31.81
C TYR A 517 31.92 1.73 33.12
N LYS A 518 30.69 2.22 33.07
CA LYS A 518 29.93 2.60 34.28
C LYS A 518 29.57 1.39 35.17
N SER A 519 29.54 0.18 34.61
CA SER A 519 29.36 -1.06 35.36
C SER A 519 30.68 -1.60 35.98
N GLY A 520 31.81 -0.97 35.65
CA GLY A 520 33.15 -1.42 36.10
C GLY A 520 33.80 -2.50 35.23
N MET A 521 33.17 -2.91 34.14
CA MET A 521 33.67 -3.94 33.22
C MET A 521 34.61 -3.30 32.19
N LEU A 522 35.83 -2.93 32.68
CA LEU A 522 36.76 -2.09 31.91
C LEU A 522 37.33 -2.77 30.66
N SER A 523 37.49 -4.10 30.66
CA SER A 523 38.00 -4.86 29.52
C SER A 523 37.02 -4.90 28.38
N GLU A 524 35.76 -5.15 28.68
CA GLU A 524 34.62 -5.15 27.74
C GLU A 524 34.39 -3.73 27.18
N ALA A 525 34.43 -2.73 28.06
CA ALA A 525 34.34 -1.33 27.67
C ALA A 525 35.40 -0.94 26.65
N LEU A 526 36.65 -1.30 26.89
CA LEU A 526 37.75 -1.01 25.98
C LEU A 526 37.59 -1.72 24.64
N THR A 527 37.08 -2.94 24.65
CA THR A 527 36.82 -3.72 23.43
C THR A 527 35.76 -3.05 22.57
N GLU A 528 34.64 -2.70 23.17
CA GLU A 528 33.54 -2.05 22.43
C GLU A 528 33.94 -0.65 21.94
N LEU A 529 34.65 0.16 22.76
CA LEU A 529 35.07 1.48 22.30
C LEU A 529 36.08 1.45 21.17
N LYS A 530 37.01 0.49 21.15
CA LYS A 530 37.88 0.30 19.99
C LYS A 530 37.10 -0.06 18.73
N LYS A 531 36.07 -0.90 18.87
CA LYS A 531 35.16 -1.20 17.80
C LYS A 531 34.38 0.05 17.36
N ALA A 532 33.87 0.86 18.30
CA ALA A 532 33.17 2.11 18.00
C ALA A 532 34.03 3.08 17.18
N VAL A 533 35.30 3.27 17.57
CA VAL A 533 36.27 4.08 16.78
C VAL A 533 36.40 3.55 15.35
N SER A 534 36.47 2.23 15.16
CA SER A 534 36.62 1.64 13.82
C SER A 534 35.37 1.83 12.95
N LEU A 535 34.17 1.92 13.56
CA LEU A 535 32.90 2.04 12.86
C LEU A 535 32.49 3.50 12.62
N ALA A 536 32.63 4.37 13.63
CA ALA A 536 32.22 5.78 13.55
C ALA A 536 33.30 6.71 13.00
N GLY A 537 34.55 6.26 12.97
CA GLY A 537 35.68 7.09 12.56
C GLY A 537 36.06 8.15 13.60
N ASP A 538 36.42 9.34 13.15
CA ASP A 538 36.89 10.44 13.99
C ASP A 538 35.72 11.17 14.68
N ASP A 539 35.28 10.68 15.84
CA ASP A 539 34.26 11.30 16.69
C ASP A 539 34.89 11.76 18.03
N PRO A 540 34.72 13.04 18.46
CA PRO A 540 35.35 13.55 19.67
C PRO A 540 34.84 12.87 20.95
N VAL A 541 33.57 12.50 21.01
CA VAL A 541 32.96 11.88 22.21
C VAL A 541 33.49 10.45 22.42
N ILE A 542 33.61 9.69 21.32
CA ILE A 542 34.11 8.33 21.39
C ILE A 542 35.57 8.32 21.87
N TYR A 543 36.42 9.27 21.39
CA TYR A 543 37.79 9.40 21.89
C TYR A 543 37.85 9.93 23.33
N GLU A 544 36.91 10.76 23.78
CA GLU A 544 36.79 11.15 25.18
C GLU A 544 36.49 9.95 26.06
N HIS A 545 35.47 9.14 25.71
CA HIS A 545 35.13 7.90 26.41
C HIS A 545 36.30 6.90 26.42
N LEU A 546 36.98 6.73 25.31
CA LEU A 546 38.15 5.85 25.22
C LEU A 546 39.29 6.32 26.14
N GLY A 547 39.56 7.61 26.20
CA GLY A 547 40.53 8.22 27.11
C GLY A 547 40.18 7.99 28.58
N GLU A 548 38.90 8.07 28.95
CA GLU A 548 38.40 7.75 30.29
C GLU A 548 38.75 6.31 30.72
N ILE A 549 38.52 5.36 29.83
CA ILE A 549 38.77 3.96 30.11
C ILE A 549 40.27 3.69 30.25
N TYR A 550 41.08 4.22 29.34
CA TYR A 550 42.55 4.11 29.45
C TYR A 550 43.05 4.73 30.75
N TRP A 551 42.55 5.92 31.13
CA TRP A 551 42.91 6.57 32.37
C TRP A 551 42.54 5.71 33.58
N LYS A 552 41.35 5.13 33.60
CA LYS A 552 40.87 4.25 34.69
C LYS A 552 41.67 2.96 34.78
N GLN A 553 42.21 2.48 33.66
CA GLN A 553 43.14 1.32 33.60
C GLN A 553 44.59 1.70 33.87
N GLN A 554 44.91 2.96 34.21
CA GLN A 554 46.26 3.49 34.42
C GLN A 554 47.17 3.42 33.18
N GLN A 555 46.57 3.34 31.98
CA GLN A 555 47.28 3.41 30.69
C GLN A 555 47.41 4.89 30.28
N ILE A 556 48.34 5.59 30.97
CA ILE A 556 48.42 7.07 30.89
C ILE A 556 48.83 7.56 29.50
N PRO A 557 49.76 6.93 28.77
CA PRO A 557 50.09 7.37 27.41
C PRO A 557 48.91 7.26 26.43
N GLU A 558 48.14 6.15 26.50
CA GLU A 558 46.99 5.90 25.64
C GLU A 558 45.82 6.84 25.98
N ALA A 559 45.61 7.11 27.28
CA ALA A 559 44.63 8.08 27.74
C ALA A 559 44.93 9.47 27.20
N ARG A 560 46.21 9.88 27.32
CA ARG A 560 46.66 11.17 26.79
C ARG A 560 46.45 11.28 25.29
N GLU A 561 46.80 10.26 24.54
CA GLU A 561 46.63 10.22 23.08
C GLU A 561 45.14 10.32 22.67
N ALA A 562 44.26 9.54 23.32
CA ALA A 562 42.85 9.55 23.03
C ALA A 562 42.19 10.94 23.34
N TRP A 563 42.52 11.52 24.50
CA TRP A 563 41.98 12.83 24.85
C TRP A 563 42.55 13.96 23.98
N ILE A 564 43.82 13.94 23.56
CA ILE A 564 44.38 14.88 22.60
C ILE A 564 43.61 14.79 21.27
N ARG A 565 43.31 13.56 20.82
CA ARG A 565 42.54 13.37 19.58
C ARG A 565 41.12 13.90 19.70
N SER A 566 40.46 13.66 20.84
CA SER A 566 39.15 14.25 21.14
C SER A 566 39.18 15.79 21.10
N ILE A 567 40.15 16.41 21.79
CA ILE A 567 40.32 17.88 21.83
C ILE A 567 40.67 18.43 20.44
N ALA A 568 41.48 17.71 19.64
CA ALA A 568 41.77 18.12 18.27
C ALA A 568 40.52 18.07 17.34
N LEU A 569 39.56 17.20 17.62
CA LEU A 569 38.29 17.11 16.90
C LEU A 569 37.28 18.15 17.38
N ASP A 570 37.22 18.42 18.69
CA ASP A 570 36.42 19.48 19.30
C ASP A 570 37.27 20.38 20.23
N PRO A 571 37.99 21.36 19.68
CA PRO A 571 38.90 22.22 20.47
C PRO A 571 38.14 23.23 21.37
N LYS A 572 36.80 23.25 21.34
CA LYS A 572 35.96 24.05 22.22
C LYS A 572 35.48 23.31 23.47
N ASN A 573 35.79 22.03 23.62
CA ASN A 573 35.44 21.24 24.82
C ASN A 573 36.32 21.67 26.00
N SER A 574 35.93 22.80 26.65
CA SER A 574 36.67 23.36 27.80
C SER A 574 36.71 22.39 28.97
N LYS A 575 35.65 21.60 29.18
CA LYS A 575 35.60 20.61 30.29
C LYS A 575 36.68 19.55 30.17
N LEU A 576 36.87 19.00 28.98
CA LEU A 576 37.93 18.01 28.72
C LEU A 576 39.31 18.65 28.80
N ILE A 577 39.49 19.88 28.31
CA ILE A 577 40.75 20.61 28.40
C ILE A 577 41.15 20.84 29.87
N GLU A 578 40.23 21.31 30.71
CA GLU A 578 40.46 21.51 32.14
C GLU A 578 40.78 20.18 32.84
N ARG A 579 40.05 19.14 32.54
CA ARG A 579 40.29 17.81 33.08
C ARG A 579 41.67 17.26 32.70
N PHE A 580 42.07 17.40 31.44
CA PHE A 580 43.39 17.00 30.94
C PHE A 580 44.48 17.68 31.73
N LYS A 581 44.38 19.00 31.99
CA LYS A 581 45.32 19.77 32.82
C LYS A 581 45.29 19.30 34.28
N ALA A 582 44.13 19.09 34.86
CA ALA A 582 44.00 18.65 36.23
C ALA A 582 44.62 17.28 36.51
N GLN A 583 44.68 16.41 35.49
CA GLN A 583 45.35 15.10 35.58
C GLN A 583 46.88 15.19 35.37
N GLY A 584 47.48 16.38 35.30
CA GLY A 584 48.92 16.59 35.19
C GLY A 584 49.52 16.23 33.82
N MET A 585 48.67 16.14 32.77
CA MET A 585 49.14 15.76 31.43
C MET A 585 49.71 16.91 30.59
N GLY A 586 49.84 18.08 31.22
CA GLY A 586 50.33 19.30 30.58
C GLY A 586 49.23 20.14 29.96
N ASP A 587 49.59 21.06 29.04
CA ASP A 587 48.62 21.88 28.33
C ASP A 587 48.34 21.28 26.94
N PRO A 588 47.12 20.76 26.68
CA PRO A 588 46.77 20.16 25.39
C PRO A 588 46.80 21.16 24.24
N LEU A 589 46.68 22.48 24.53
CA LEU A 589 46.76 23.50 23.51
C LEU A 589 48.18 23.67 22.91
N GLN A 590 49.18 23.05 23.49
CA GLN A 590 50.53 23.02 22.95
C GLN A 590 50.77 21.87 21.96
N ASP A 591 49.83 20.92 21.85
CA ASP A 591 49.89 19.86 20.85
C ASP A 591 49.63 20.42 19.45
N ASP A 592 50.45 20.04 18.47
CA ASP A 592 50.35 20.57 17.10
C ASP A 592 49.00 20.28 16.43
N ARG A 593 48.38 19.14 16.70
CA ARG A 593 47.07 18.76 16.17
C ARG A 593 45.98 19.69 16.69
N VAL A 594 46.02 20.00 17.99
CA VAL A 594 45.07 20.91 18.63
C VAL A 594 45.28 22.34 18.12
N ARG A 595 46.54 22.80 18.00
CA ARG A 595 46.84 24.14 17.43
C ARG A 595 46.33 24.26 16.00
N GLN A 596 46.58 23.29 15.15
CA GLN A 596 46.07 23.28 13.78
C GLN A 596 44.52 23.27 13.72
N ALA A 597 43.88 22.53 14.61
CA ALA A 597 42.42 22.50 14.69
C ALA A 597 41.85 23.87 15.11
N LEU A 598 42.44 24.52 16.11
CA LEU A 598 42.06 25.90 16.52
C LEU A 598 42.26 26.93 15.40
N GLN A 599 43.35 26.81 14.65
CA GLN A 599 43.60 27.68 13.51
C GLN A 599 42.52 27.51 12.43
N ARG A 600 42.15 26.27 12.07
CA ARG A 600 41.05 26.02 11.12
C ARG A 600 39.71 26.57 11.60
N VAL A 601 39.45 26.51 12.91
CA VAL A 601 38.20 27.09 13.47
C VAL A 601 38.24 28.60 13.38
N SER A 602 39.38 29.26 13.64
CA SER A 602 39.50 30.72 13.52
C SER A 602 39.40 31.21 12.08
N GLU A 603 39.92 30.46 11.11
CA GLU A 603 39.81 30.78 9.68
C GLU A 603 38.37 30.66 9.14
N ARG A 604 37.56 29.76 9.71
CA ARG A 604 36.12 29.60 9.36
C ARG A 604 35.24 30.68 9.96
N VAL A 605 35.67 31.27 11.05
CA VAL A 605 34.92 32.36 11.76
C VAL A 605 35.37 33.73 11.26
N GLY A 606 35.89 33.93 10.10
CA GLY A 606 36.31 35.21 9.49
C GLY A 606 36.32 36.45 10.41
N PRO A 607 37.10 37.52 10.20
CA PRO A 607 37.08 38.68 11.06
C PRO A 607 35.64 39.21 11.14
N PRO A 608 35.18 39.66 12.35
CA PRO A 608 33.88 40.29 12.49
C PRO A 608 33.78 41.38 11.44
N SER A 609 32.77 41.30 10.57
CA SER A 609 32.48 42.33 9.57
C SER A 609 32.38 43.65 10.31
N ALA A 610 33.39 44.48 10.17
CA ALA A 610 33.31 45.90 10.56
C ALA A 610 32.24 46.49 9.65
N ASN A 611 31.02 46.54 10.16
CA ASN A 611 29.98 47.38 9.56
C ASN A 611 30.16 48.80 10.07
N PRO A 612 30.20 49.78 9.17
CA PRO A 612 30.20 51.19 9.54
C PRO A 612 28.82 51.63 10.07
#